data_27548c2ace9cb4c97d3566aeb1ce01c1
#
_entry.id   27548c2ace9cb4c97d3566aeb1ce01c1
#
_cell.length_a   1.000
_cell.length_b   1.000
_cell.length_c   1.000
_cell.angle_alpha   90.00
_cell.angle_beta   90.00
_cell.angle_gamma   90.00
#
_symmetry.space_group_name_H-M   'P 1'
#
loop_
_entity.id
_entity.type
_entity.pdbx_description
1 polymer ?
#
loop_
_entity_poly.entity_id
_entity_poly.type
_entity_poly.pdbx_seq_one_letter_code
_entity_poly.pdbx_strand_id
1 'polypeptide(L)'
;MVDTTSTSYIDKDVSSGKNYTYTVRCINSSATKFTSGYDSKGKSVKYISAPKISKTENVNGGVKISWNKSNGAEKYRVYYKGSKGWTRMVDTTSTSYIDKDVSSGKNYTYTVRCINSSATKFTSGYDSKGKSVKYISAPAEHTHTWQNVTKETKVKVVDKEAYTYEEPIYEKQGRYICKVCGADITENTTAHNKQHALNGEPVSYKTVSVEVQVGTKTVTVPEKFHYETKTEVVGRKCTECGEIEYY
;
A
#
# COMPACT_ATOMS: atom_id res chain seq x y z
N MET A 1 -46.84 13.80 28.87
CA MET A 1 -47.49 15.11 28.79
C MET A 1 -46.41 16.17 28.95
N VAL A 2 -46.46 17.25 28.19
CA VAL A 2 -45.45 18.32 28.26
C VAL A 2 -46.20 19.67 28.34
N ASP A 3 -45.72 20.56 29.16
CA ASP A 3 -46.20 21.93 29.27
C ASP A 3 -45.23 22.84 28.50
N THR A 4 -45.77 23.74 27.73
CA THR A 4 -44.98 24.65 26.89
C THR A 4 -45.73 25.94 26.62
N THR A 5 -45.01 27.03 26.47
CA THR A 5 -45.52 28.34 26.02
C THR A 5 -45.48 28.46 24.48
N SER A 6 -44.81 27.50 23.82
CA SER A 6 -44.71 27.45 22.36
C SER A 6 -46.01 26.96 21.71
N THR A 7 -46.30 27.41 20.51
CA THR A 7 -47.40 26.92 19.68
C THR A 7 -47.05 25.62 18.93
N SER A 8 -45.86 25.06 19.17
CA SER A 8 -45.39 23.80 18.58
C SER A 8 -44.61 22.96 19.57
N TYR A 9 -44.70 21.65 19.44
CA TYR A 9 -43.94 20.68 20.21
C TYR A 9 -43.50 19.55 19.26
N ILE A 10 -42.30 19.02 19.50
CA ILE A 10 -41.76 17.85 18.81
C ILE A 10 -41.68 16.68 19.77
N ASP A 11 -42.52 15.68 19.55
CA ASP A 11 -42.44 14.42 20.25
C ASP A 11 -41.23 13.61 19.71
N LYS A 12 -40.27 13.34 20.55
CA LYS A 12 -39.08 12.56 20.20
C LYS A 12 -39.16 11.07 20.59
N ASP A 13 -40.19 10.72 21.40
CA ASP A 13 -40.38 9.37 21.94
C ASP A 13 -41.30 8.53 21.03
N VAL A 14 -41.14 8.70 19.71
CA VAL A 14 -41.95 8.04 18.70
C VAL A 14 -41.18 6.97 17.94
N SER A 15 -41.86 5.86 17.64
CA SER A 15 -41.32 4.73 16.88
C SER A 15 -41.91 4.65 15.50
N SER A 16 -41.08 4.38 14.47
CA SER A 16 -41.52 4.28 13.08
C SER A 16 -42.57 3.18 12.88
N GLY A 17 -43.61 3.49 12.10
CA GLY A 17 -44.73 2.59 11.78
C GLY A 17 -45.87 2.63 12.78
N LYS A 18 -45.74 3.35 13.90
CA LYS A 18 -46.78 3.50 14.93
C LYS A 18 -47.69 4.69 14.66
N ASN A 19 -48.95 4.59 15.10
CA ASN A 19 -49.92 5.69 15.10
C ASN A 19 -49.89 6.41 16.45
N TYR A 20 -49.93 7.72 16.40
CA TYR A 20 -49.99 8.60 17.57
C TYR A 20 -51.11 9.57 17.41
N THR A 21 -51.84 9.84 18.50
CA THR A 21 -52.94 10.82 18.52
C THR A 21 -52.63 11.89 19.55
N TYR A 22 -52.62 13.12 19.12
CA TYR A 22 -52.27 14.29 19.92
C TYR A 22 -53.47 15.21 20.11
N THR A 23 -53.53 15.80 21.29
CA THR A 23 -54.44 16.89 21.61
C THR A 23 -53.69 17.94 22.41
N VAL A 24 -54.21 19.19 22.41
CA VAL A 24 -53.62 20.32 23.12
C VAL A 24 -54.67 20.97 24.00
N ARG A 25 -54.27 21.43 25.14
CA ARG A 25 -55.12 22.10 26.10
C ARG A 25 -54.39 23.27 26.77
N CYS A 26 -55.11 24.41 26.98
CA CYS A 26 -54.51 25.51 27.70
C CYS A 26 -54.49 25.25 29.23
N ILE A 27 -53.43 25.71 29.86
CA ILE A 27 -53.23 25.69 31.31
C ILE A 27 -52.93 27.12 31.83
N ASN A 28 -53.13 27.35 33.10
CA ASN A 28 -52.71 28.61 33.73
C ASN A 28 -51.18 28.65 33.86
N SER A 29 -50.62 29.82 34.19
CA SER A 29 -49.17 30.05 34.25
C SER A 29 -48.46 29.18 35.30
N SER A 30 -49.14 28.78 36.35
CA SER A 30 -48.61 27.86 37.40
C SER A 30 -48.81 26.37 37.08
N ALA A 31 -49.36 26.04 35.91
CA ALA A 31 -49.63 24.68 35.48
C ALA A 31 -50.53 23.84 36.41
N THR A 32 -51.35 24.52 37.23
CA THR A 32 -52.20 23.88 38.24
C THR A 32 -53.64 23.66 37.80
N LYS A 33 -54.11 24.40 36.79
CA LYS A 33 -55.48 24.33 36.29
C LYS A 33 -55.54 24.40 34.80
N PHE A 34 -56.48 23.62 34.21
CA PHE A 34 -56.87 23.77 32.81
C PHE A 34 -57.75 25.00 32.63
N THR A 35 -57.43 25.80 31.62
CA THR A 35 -58.17 27.05 31.27
C THR A 35 -58.96 26.93 29.98
N SER A 36 -58.87 25.79 29.28
CA SER A 36 -59.69 25.51 28.11
C SER A 36 -60.22 24.06 28.09
N GLY A 37 -61.19 23.80 27.26
CA GLY A 37 -61.50 22.46 26.78
C GLY A 37 -60.39 21.91 25.91
N TYR A 38 -60.56 20.70 25.36
CA TYR A 38 -59.64 20.07 24.42
C TYR A 38 -60.44 19.30 23.36
N ASP A 39 -59.79 19.04 22.21
CA ASP A 39 -60.34 18.13 21.20
C ASP A 39 -60.20 16.69 21.69
N SER A 40 -61.34 16.07 22.09
CA SER A 40 -61.36 14.69 22.62
C SER A 40 -61.02 13.65 21.56
N LYS A 41 -61.19 13.95 20.26
CA LYS A 41 -60.81 13.06 19.15
C LYS A 41 -59.31 13.17 18.85
N GLY A 42 -58.73 14.33 19.09
CA GLY A 42 -57.34 14.62 18.79
C GLY A 42 -57.05 14.55 17.27
N LYS A 43 -55.74 14.65 16.98
CA LYS A 43 -55.19 14.50 15.63
C LYS A 43 -54.30 13.28 15.57
N SER A 44 -54.65 12.33 14.73
CA SER A 44 -53.87 11.11 14.53
C SER A 44 -52.87 11.26 13.38
N VAL A 45 -51.66 10.75 13.60
CA VAL A 45 -50.61 10.69 12.60
C VAL A 45 -49.84 9.36 12.74
N LYS A 46 -49.57 8.71 11.61
CA LYS A 46 -48.61 7.58 11.57
C LYS A 46 -47.23 8.17 11.42
N TYR A 47 -46.36 7.91 12.43
CA TYR A 47 -44.97 8.31 12.35
C TYR A 47 -44.18 7.34 11.48
N ILE A 48 -43.38 7.86 10.54
CA ILE A 48 -42.45 7.10 9.71
C ILE A 48 -41.11 7.81 9.78
N SER A 49 -40.07 7.11 10.26
CA SER A 49 -38.72 7.65 10.31
C SER A 49 -38.18 7.95 8.90
N ALA A 50 -37.39 8.98 8.78
CA ALA A 50 -36.66 9.26 7.53
C ALA A 50 -35.75 8.10 7.16
N PRO A 51 -35.78 7.58 5.92
CA PRO A 51 -34.85 6.58 5.47
C PRO A 51 -33.42 7.15 5.47
N LYS A 52 -32.45 6.33 5.85
CA LYS A 52 -31.02 6.68 5.78
C LYS A 52 -30.34 5.81 4.74
N ILE A 53 -29.59 6.45 3.84
CA ILE A 53 -28.76 5.74 2.88
C ILE A 53 -27.64 5.06 3.67
N SER A 54 -27.65 3.74 3.66
CA SER A 54 -26.65 2.89 4.34
C SER A 54 -25.38 2.75 3.49
N LYS A 55 -25.54 2.58 2.16
CA LYS A 55 -24.44 2.31 1.24
C LYS A 55 -24.62 3.02 -0.10
N THR A 56 -23.51 3.47 -0.67
CA THR A 56 -23.38 3.90 -2.06
C THR A 56 -22.18 3.16 -2.67
N GLU A 57 -22.35 2.57 -3.86
CA GLU A 57 -21.35 1.73 -4.52
C GLU A 57 -21.27 2.09 -6.00
N ASN A 58 -20.05 2.12 -6.54
CA ASN A 58 -19.86 2.09 -7.98
C ASN A 58 -20.14 0.65 -8.46
N VAL A 59 -21.02 0.53 -9.43
CA VAL A 59 -21.35 -0.73 -10.09
C VAL A 59 -21.15 -0.57 -11.59
N ASN A 60 -21.15 -1.67 -12.32
CA ASN A 60 -21.07 -1.59 -13.78
C ASN A 60 -22.24 -0.74 -14.31
N GLY A 61 -21.90 0.33 -15.00
CA GLY A 61 -22.84 1.27 -15.61
C GLY A 61 -23.60 2.19 -14.64
N GLY A 62 -23.12 2.42 -13.39
CA GLY A 62 -23.79 3.36 -12.52
C GLY A 62 -23.38 3.40 -11.06
N VAL A 63 -24.17 4.13 -10.27
CA VAL A 63 -24.07 4.19 -8.81
C VAL A 63 -25.26 3.48 -8.19
N LYS A 64 -25.02 2.43 -7.43
CA LYS A 64 -26.03 1.77 -6.60
C LYS A 64 -26.15 2.47 -5.26
N ILE A 65 -27.37 2.84 -4.91
CA ILE A 65 -27.74 3.49 -3.66
C ILE A 65 -28.62 2.51 -2.90
N SER A 66 -28.28 2.21 -1.64
CA SER A 66 -29.05 1.32 -0.77
C SER A 66 -29.38 2.03 0.54
N TRP A 67 -30.57 1.79 1.07
CA TRP A 67 -31.03 2.39 2.33
C TRP A 67 -31.77 1.38 3.20
N ASN A 68 -31.83 1.70 4.49
CA ASN A 68 -32.56 0.86 5.45
C ASN A 68 -34.07 1.03 5.26
N LYS A 69 -34.78 -0.09 5.36
CA LYS A 69 -36.26 -0.07 5.35
C LYS A 69 -36.77 0.78 6.52
N SER A 70 -37.61 1.78 6.21
CA SER A 70 -38.37 2.50 7.25
C SER A 70 -39.64 1.73 7.56
N ASN A 71 -39.83 1.36 8.82
CA ASN A 71 -41.00 0.60 9.23
C ASN A 71 -42.27 1.42 8.98
N GLY A 72 -43.26 0.82 8.33
CA GLY A 72 -44.53 1.47 7.93
C GLY A 72 -44.45 2.25 6.62
N ALA A 73 -43.30 2.32 5.96
CA ALA A 73 -43.17 2.95 4.63
C ALA A 73 -43.87 2.13 3.54
N GLU A 74 -44.58 2.77 2.64
CA GLU A 74 -45.25 2.16 1.50
C GLU A 74 -44.39 2.23 0.24
N LYS A 75 -43.82 3.40 -0.04
CA LYS A 75 -42.90 3.67 -1.15
C LYS A 75 -41.81 4.62 -0.74
N TYR A 76 -40.78 4.68 -1.55
CA TYR A 76 -39.66 5.61 -1.43
C TYR A 76 -39.52 6.47 -2.68
N ARG A 77 -39.10 7.71 -2.49
CA ARG A 77 -38.70 8.61 -3.56
C ARG A 77 -37.23 8.93 -3.39
N VAL A 78 -36.47 8.67 -4.43
CA VAL A 78 -35.02 8.92 -4.48
C VAL A 78 -34.75 10.26 -5.14
N TYR A 79 -33.80 10.99 -4.62
CA TYR A 79 -33.35 12.28 -5.14
C TYR A 79 -31.83 12.30 -5.30
N TYR A 80 -31.36 13.05 -6.28
CA TYR A 80 -30.00 13.52 -6.35
C TYR A 80 -29.92 15.03 -6.10
N LYS A 81 -28.74 15.51 -5.65
CA LYS A 81 -28.49 16.92 -5.40
C LYS A 81 -27.90 17.57 -6.64
N GLY A 82 -28.71 18.30 -7.39
CA GLY A 82 -28.29 19.12 -8.51
C GLY A 82 -27.92 20.55 -8.09
N SER A 83 -27.59 21.40 -9.06
CA SER A 83 -27.25 22.82 -8.83
C SER A 83 -28.41 23.64 -8.24
N LYS A 84 -29.64 23.28 -8.55
CA LYS A 84 -30.88 23.94 -8.07
C LYS A 84 -31.47 23.25 -6.84
N GLY A 85 -30.77 22.32 -6.19
CA GLY A 85 -31.24 21.56 -5.04
C GLY A 85 -31.58 20.11 -5.36
N TRP A 86 -32.49 19.51 -4.56
CA TRP A 86 -32.89 18.12 -4.70
C TRP A 86 -33.81 17.89 -5.89
N THR A 87 -33.37 17.07 -6.83
CA THR A 87 -34.14 16.68 -8.03
C THR A 87 -34.60 15.23 -7.87
N ARG A 88 -35.90 15.02 -8.13
CA ARG A 88 -36.51 13.68 -8.12
C ARG A 88 -35.90 12.80 -9.22
N MET A 89 -35.63 11.56 -8.88
CA MET A 89 -35.18 10.52 -9.80
C MET A 89 -36.29 9.48 -10.04
N VAL A 90 -36.65 8.74 -9.00
CA VAL A 90 -37.53 7.59 -9.10
C VAL A 90 -38.41 7.43 -7.86
N ASP A 91 -39.60 6.84 -8.03
CA ASP A 91 -40.41 6.28 -6.96
C ASP A 91 -40.37 4.75 -7.01
N THR A 92 -40.07 4.12 -5.87
CA THR A 92 -39.85 2.66 -5.81
C THR A 92 -40.34 2.06 -4.49
N THR A 93 -40.68 0.79 -4.50
CA THR A 93 -40.93 -0.01 -3.28
C THR A 93 -39.65 -0.72 -2.81
N SER A 94 -38.61 -0.78 -3.65
CA SER A 94 -37.31 -1.35 -3.32
C SER A 94 -36.58 -0.48 -2.30
N THR A 95 -35.62 -1.07 -1.60
CA THR A 95 -34.67 -0.36 -0.72
C THR A 95 -33.32 -0.09 -1.38
N SER A 96 -33.26 -0.20 -2.71
CA SER A 96 -32.09 0.19 -3.51
C SER A 96 -32.52 0.71 -4.88
N TYR A 97 -31.61 1.49 -5.49
CA TYR A 97 -31.74 2.04 -6.82
C TYR A 97 -30.36 2.17 -7.47
N ILE A 98 -30.28 2.02 -8.79
CA ILE A 98 -29.04 2.25 -9.55
C ILE A 98 -29.27 3.49 -10.43
N ASP A 99 -28.48 4.53 -10.16
CA ASP A 99 -28.39 5.71 -11.01
C ASP A 99 -27.45 5.40 -12.17
N LYS A 100 -27.99 5.38 -13.39
CA LYS A 100 -27.23 5.13 -14.63
C LYS A 100 -26.82 6.43 -15.33
N ASP A 101 -27.39 7.56 -14.92
CA ASP A 101 -27.13 8.88 -15.52
C ASP A 101 -25.93 9.57 -14.86
N VAL A 102 -24.83 8.83 -14.70
CA VAL A 102 -23.62 9.28 -14.05
C VAL A 102 -22.41 9.28 -14.99
N SER A 103 -21.51 10.24 -14.80
CA SER A 103 -20.25 10.36 -15.57
C SER A 103 -19.06 10.10 -14.66
N SER A 104 -18.08 9.35 -15.15
CA SER A 104 -16.86 9.04 -14.39
C SER A 104 -16.12 10.30 -13.94
N GLY A 105 -15.56 10.25 -12.73
CA GLY A 105 -14.82 11.34 -12.10
C GLY A 105 -15.67 12.37 -11.36
N LYS A 106 -17.01 12.35 -11.50
CA LYS A 106 -17.93 13.31 -10.86
C LYS A 106 -18.43 12.81 -9.51
N ASN A 107 -18.75 13.77 -8.62
CA ASN A 107 -19.38 13.51 -7.33
C ASN A 107 -20.90 13.64 -7.43
N TYR A 108 -21.61 12.71 -6.80
CA TYR A 108 -23.06 12.68 -6.73
C TYR A 108 -23.48 12.56 -5.26
N THR A 109 -24.57 13.24 -4.90
CA THR A 109 -25.13 13.21 -3.54
C THR A 109 -26.59 12.84 -3.63
N TYR A 110 -27.01 11.86 -2.85
CA TYR A 110 -28.35 11.30 -2.88
C TYR A 110 -29.04 11.41 -1.54
N THR A 111 -30.38 11.49 -1.57
CA THR A 111 -31.25 11.33 -0.40
C THR A 111 -32.51 10.56 -0.77
N VAL A 112 -33.17 10.03 0.24
CA VAL A 112 -34.41 9.24 0.07
C VAL A 112 -35.46 9.74 1.03
N ARG A 113 -36.72 9.70 0.62
CA ARG A 113 -37.88 10.08 1.43
C ARG A 113 -39.00 9.07 1.26
N CYS A 114 -39.73 8.77 2.33
CA CYS A 114 -40.93 7.95 2.22
C CYS A 114 -42.09 8.75 1.64
N ILE A 115 -42.90 8.11 0.80
CA ILE A 115 -44.14 8.60 0.20
C ILE A 115 -45.27 7.60 0.38
N ASN A 116 -46.50 8.06 0.26
CA ASN A 116 -47.67 7.16 0.22
C ASN A 116 -47.74 6.34 -1.08
N SER A 117 -48.58 5.33 -1.12
CA SER A 117 -48.73 4.40 -2.26
C SER A 117 -49.05 5.10 -3.57
N SER A 118 -49.87 6.13 -3.53
CA SER A 118 -50.24 6.95 -4.70
C SER A 118 -49.18 7.97 -5.09
N ALA A 119 -48.06 8.06 -4.36
CA ALA A 119 -46.96 9.01 -4.59
C ALA A 119 -47.35 10.52 -4.58
N THR A 120 -48.46 10.85 -3.93
CA THR A 120 -49.00 12.22 -3.84
C THR A 120 -48.56 12.96 -2.58
N LYS A 121 -48.14 12.24 -1.52
CA LYS A 121 -47.79 12.84 -0.22
C LYS A 121 -46.48 12.26 0.32
N PHE A 122 -45.71 13.12 0.98
CA PHE A 122 -44.57 12.67 1.79
C PHE A 122 -45.06 12.16 3.14
N THR A 123 -44.56 10.99 3.55
CA THR A 123 -44.94 10.37 4.80
C THR A 123 -43.80 10.36 5.84
N SER A 124 -42.60 10.80 5.43
CA SER A 124 -41.43 10.97 6.35
C SER A 124 -40.68 12.28 6.08
N GLY A 125 -39.77 12.63 6.97
CA GLY A 125 -38.65 13.52 6.67
C GLY A 125 -37.65 12.88 5.71
N TYR A 126 -36.48 13.53 5.53
CA TYR A 126 -35.37 13.03 4.74
C TYR A 126 -34.04 13.53 5.33
N ASP A 127 -32.93 12.90 4.97
CA ASP A 127 -31.60 13.39 5.31
C ASP A 127 -31.25 14.58 4.38
N SER A 128 -31.25 15.79 4.93
CA SER A 128 -30.95 17.02 4.17
C SER A 128 -29.49 17.14 3.74
N LYS A 129 -28.55 16.41 4.39
CA LYS A 129 -27.14 16.34 3.99
C LYS A 129 -26.95 15.36 2.83
N GLY A 130 -27.69 14.25 2.85
CA GLY A 130 -27.57 13.16 1.90
C GLY A 130 -26.27 12.36 2.06
N LYS A 131 -26.06 11.40 1.16
CA LYS A 131 -24.86 10.57 1.07
C LYS A 131 -24.17 10.83 -0.26
N SER A 132 -22.89 11.19 -0.21
CA SER A 132 -22.09 11.48 -1.40
C SER A 132 -21.24 10.30 -1.82
N VAL A 133 -20.97 10.19 -3.12
CA VAL A 133 -20.08 9.20 -3.74
C VAL A 133 -19.45 9.82 -4.98
N LYS A 134 -18.18 9.53 -5.22
CA LYS A 134 -17.52 9.79 -6.50
C LYS A 134 -17.73 8.59 -7.41
N TYR A 135 -18.37 8.82 -8.57
CA TYR A 135 -18.51 7.75 -9.55
C TYR A 135 -17.21 7.57 -10.32
N ILE A 136 -16.78 6.33 -10.40
CA ILE A 136 -15.65 5.89 -11.24
C ILE A 136 -16.18 4.71 -12.04
N SER A 137 -16.25 4.86 -13.37
CA SER A 137 -16.64 3.75 -14.25
C SER A 137 -15.62 2.61 -14.11
N ALA A 138 -16.11 1.38 -14.13
CA ALA A 138 -15.22 0.25 -14.37
C ALA A 138 -14.51 0.46 -15.70
N PRO A 139 -13.26 -0.01 -15.85
CA PRO A 139 -12.64 -0.09 -17.16
C PRO A 139 -13.59 -0.81 -18.14
N ALA A 140 -13.65 -0.34 -19.38
CA ALA A 140 -14.43 -1.03 -20.40
C ALA A 140 -13.92 -2.49 -20.50
N GLU A 141 -14.85 -3.45 -20.54
CA GLU A 141 -14.48 -4.83 -20.84
C GLU A 141 -13.82 -4.85 -22.23
N HIS A 142 -12.59 -5.33 -22.29
CA HIS A 142 -11.81 -5.46 -23.51
C HIS A 142 -11.05 -6.79 -23.50
N THR A 143 -10.70 -7.26 -24.66
CA THR A 143 -9.77 -8.38 -24.77
C THR A 143 -8.38 -7.87 -24.45
N HIS A 144 -7.75 -8.44 -23.43
CA HIS A 144 -6.43 -8.00 -22.99
C HIS A 144 -5.37 -8.25 -24.06
N THR A 145 -4.71 -7.18 -24.49
CA THR A 145 -3.50 -7.26 -25.31
C THR A 145 -2.30 -7.16 -24.38
N TRP A 146 -1.60 -8.28 -24.21
CA TRP A 146 -0.53 -8.41 -23.21
C TRP A 146 0.84 -8.06 -23.77
N GLN A 147 1.63 -7.31 -23.01
CA GLN A 147 3.04 -7.06 -23.23
C GLN A 147 3.84 -7.60 -22.05
N ASN A 148 4.98 -8.23 -22.32
CA ASN A 148 5.84 -8.77 -21.26
C ASN A 148 6.38 -7.67 -20.34
N VAL A 149 6.35 -7.93 -19.05
CA VAL A 149 7.05 -7.15 -18.02
C VAL A 149 8.35 -7.89 -17.71
N THR A 150 9.47 -7.22 -17.92
CA THR A 150 10.80 -7.80 -17.73
C THR A 150 11.48 -7.17 -16.52
N LYS A 151 12.31 -7.95 -15.85
CA LYS A 151 13.20 -7.53 -14.78
C LYS A 151 14.64 -7.82 -15.19
N GLU A 152 15.49 -6.81 -15.08
CA GLU A 152 16.92 -6.95 -15.29
C GLU A 152 17.64 -7.19 -13.95
N THR A 153 18.49 -8.18 -13.92
CA THR A 153 19.36 -8.49 -12.79
C THR A 153 20.80 -8.57 -13.26
N LYS A 154 21.73 -7.99 -12.47
CA LYS A 154 23.15 -8.13 -12.73
C LYS A 154 23.67 -9.39 -12.03
N VAL A 155 24.19 -10.32 -12.82
CA VAL A 155 24.78 -11.56 -12.33
C VAL A 155 26.29 -11.44 -12.43
N LYS A 156 27.00 -11.74 -11.35
CA LYS A 156 28.45 -11.80 -11.33
C LYS A 156 28.90 -13.05 -12.07
N VAL A 157 29.72 -12.86 -13.11
CA VAL A 157 30.38 -13.96 -13.83
C VAL A 157 31.86 -13.92 -13.50
N VAL A 158 32.37 -15.01 -12.94
CA VAL A 158 33.78 -15.13 -12.56
C VAL A 158 34.58 -15.61 -13.80
N ASP A 159 35.45 -14.73 -14.29
CA ASP A 159 36.32 -15.01 -15.44
C ASP A 159 37.54 -15.85 -15.05
N LYS A 160 38.06 -15.60 -13.86
CA LYS A 160 39.16 -16.32 -13.29
C LYS A 160 39.04 -16.33 -11.77
N GLU A 161 39.06 -17.51 -11.19
CA GLU A 161 39.02 -17.66 -9.75
C GLU A 161 40.30 -17.12 -9.05
N ALA A 162 40.15 -16.71 -7.80
CA ALA A 162 41.29 -16.36 -6.97
C ALA A 162 42.19 -17.60 -6.76
N TYR A 163 43.48 -17.40 -6.77
CA TYR A 163 44.43 -18.45 -6.46
C TYR A 163 45.61 -17.90 -5.69
N THR A 164 46.34 -18.81 -5.04
CA THR A 164 47.58 -18.48 -4.32
C THR A 164 48.74 -19.30 -4.88
N TYR A 165 49.92 -18.71 -4.85
CA TYR A 165 51.15 -19.42 -5.15
C TYR A 165 52.25 -18.94 -4.22
N GLU A 166 53.29 -19.79 -4.07
CA GLU A 166 54.44 -19.46 -3.28
C GLU A 166 55.52 -18.83 -4.15
N GLU A 167 55.98 -17.64 -3.77
CA GLU A 167 57.06 -16.92 -4.43
C GLU A 167 58.29 -17.00 -3.55
N PRO A 168 59.43 -17.48 -4.09
CA PRO A 168 60.66 -17.61 -3.30
C PRO A 168 61.23 -16.25 -2.89
N ILE A 169 61.70 -16.18 -1.67
CA ILE A 169 62.40 -15.00 -1.13
C ILE A 169 63.88 -15.29 -1.19
N TYR A 170 64.61 -14.41 -1.85
CA TYR A 170 66.09 -14.49 -1.95
C TYR A 170 66.72 -13.36 -1.15
N GLU A 171 67.80 -13.71 -0.44
CA GLU A 171 68.66 -12.74 0.25
C GLU A 171 70.10 -12.88 -0.23
N LYS A 172 70.77 -11.72 -0.34
CA LYS A 172 72.19 -11.68 -0.66
C LYS A 172 73.00 -12.03 0.56
N GLN A 173 73.73 -13.18 0.49
CA GLN A 173 74.68 -13.62 1.53
C GLN A 173 76.11 -13.53 1.05
N GLY A 174 76.96 -13.03 1.91
CA GLY A 174 78.37 -13.00 1.66
C GLY A 174 78.99 -14.42 1.83
N ARG A 175 79.75 -14.86 0.81
CA ARG A 175 80.46 -16.11 0.85
C ARG A 175 81.97 -15.81 0.78
N TYR A 176 82.72 -16.56 1.55
CA TYR A 176 84.17 -16.49 1.51
C TYR A 176 84.71 -17.57 0.60
N ILE A 177 85.35 -17.16 -0.49
CA ILE A 177 85.93 -18.10 -1.46
C ILE A 177 87.45 -18.07 -1.34
N CYS A 178 88.08 -19.22 -1.07
CA CYS A 178 89.48 -19.30 -1.05
C CYS A 178 90.10 -18.93 -2.40
N LYS A 179 91.09 -18.02 -2.42
CA LYS A 179 91.78 -17.61 -3.67
C LYS A 179 92.72 -18.63 -4.21
N VAL A 180 93.17 -19.59 -3.40
CA VAL A 180 94.17 -20.66 -3.76
C VAL A 180 93.45 -21.82 -4.44
N CYS A 181 92.43 -22.39 -3.83
CA CYS A 181 91.78 -23.60 -4.33
C CYS A 181 90.38 -23.37 -4.85
N GLY A 182 89.75 -22.16 -4.70
CA GLY A 182 88.41 -21.83 -5.16
C GLY A 182 87.27 -22.37 -4.28
N ALA A 183 87.59 -23.06 -3.17
CA ALA A 183 86.60 -23.62 -2.29
C ALA A 183 85.80 -22.53 -1.56
N ASP A 184 84.45 -22.74 -1.34
CA ASP A 184 83.63 -21.95 -0.42
C ASP A 184 84.05 -22.36 1.03
N ILE A 185 84.55 -21.40 1.77
CA ILE A 185 85.07 -21.56 3.11
C ILE A 185 84.29 -20.79 4.17
N THR A 186 83.06 -20.34 3.81
CA THR A 186 82.24 -19.50 4.66
C THR A 186 82.01 -20.06 6.05
N GLU A 187 81.82 -21.37 6.16
CA GLU A 187 81.55 -22.04 7.44
C GLU A 187 82.80 -22.53 8.16
N ASN A 188 83.91 -22.67 7.45
CA ASN A 188 85.11 -23.27 8.04
C ASN A 188 86.40 -22.52 7.69
N THR A 189 86.36 -21.24 7.53
CA THR A 189 87.46 -20.35 7.11
C THR A 189 88.73 -20.64 7.88
N THR A 190 88.65 -20.79 9.20
CA THR A 190 89.82 -21.01 10.06
C THR A 190 90.52 -22.35 9.81
N ALA A 191 89.70 -23.42 9.72
CA ALA A 191 90.24 -24.77 9.50
C ALA A 191 90.86 -24.91 8.10
N HIS A 192 90.18 -24.38 7.09
CA HIS A 192 90.70 -24.40 5.72
C HIS A 192 91.97 -23.59 5.55
N ASN A 193 92.05 -22.41 6.10
CA ASN A 193 93.25 -21.55 6.05
C ASN A 193 94.41 -22.17 6.79
N LYS A 194 94.18 -22.87 7.90
CA LYS A 194 95.24 -23.64 8.62
C LYS A 194 95.83 -24.74 7.76
N GLN A 195 94.98 -25.43 6.95
CA GLN A 195 95.47 -26.47 6.05
C GLN A 195 96.44 -25.91 4.97
N HIS A 196 96.06 -24.78 4.32
CA HIS A 196 96.92 -24.10 3.37
C HIS A 196 98.26 -23.66 4.02
N ALA A 197 98.17 -23.08 5.21
CA ALA A 197 99.38 -22.67 5.95
C ALA A 197 100.30 -23.83 6.27
N LEU A 198 99.79 -25.03 6.64
CA LEU A 198 100.56 -26.22 6.87
C LEU A 198 101.26 -26.73 5.60
N ASN A 199 100.66 -26.51 4.43
CA ASN A 199 101.22 -26.89 3.14
C ASN A 199 102.17 -25.81 2.56
N GLY A 200 102.43 -24.75 3.30
CA GLY A 200 103.29 -23.64 2.83
C GLY A 200 102.65 -22.75 1.78
N GLU A 201 101.33 -22.82 1.62
CA GLU A 201 100.57 -22.05 0.63
C GLU A 201 100.06 -20.71 1.22
N PRO A 202 99.90 -19.68 0.41
CA PRO A 202 99.38 -18.39 0.90
C PRO A 202 97.94 -18.52 1.37
N VAL A 203 97.59 -17.87 2.49
CA VAL A 203 96.22 -17.84 3.04
C VAL A 203 95.53 -16.54 2.58
N SER A 204 94.58 -16.62 1.64
CA SER A 204 93.82 -15.51 1.22
C SER A 204 92.46 -15.93 0.67
N TYR A 205 91.45 -15.06 0.86
CA TYR A 205 90.13 -15.28 0.37
C TYR A 205 89.53 -14.00 -0.27
N LYS A 206 88.47 -14.17 -1.00
CA LYS A 206 87.65 -13.08 -1.52
C LYS A 206 86.21 -13.30 -1.03
N THR A 207 85.50 -12.18 -0.78
CA THR A 207 84.09 -12.20 -0.50
C THR A 207 83.32 -12.07 -1.82
N VAL A 208 82.34 -12.95 -2.04
CA VAL A 208 81.38 -12.89 -3.14
C VAL A 208 79.97 -12.80 -2.57
N SER A 209 79.10 -12.07 -3.20
CA SER A 209 77.69 -12.06 -2.82
C SER A 209 76.91 -13.03 -3.70
N VAL A 210 76.19 -13.97 -3.06
CA VAL A 210 75.35 -14.94 -3.74
C VAL A 210 73.89 -14.74 -3.25
N GLU A 211 72.97 -14.99 -4.12
CA GLU A 211 71.56 -14.99 -3.74
C GLU A 211 71.19 -16.38 -3.24
N VAL A 212 70.66 -16.43 -2.02
CA VAL A 212 70.26 -17.68 -1.37
C VAL A 212 68.79 -17.59 -1.07
N GLN A 213 68.05 -18.62 -1.44
CA GLN A 213 66.64 -18.68 -1.07
C GLN A 213 66.54 -18.91 0.44
N VAL A 214 65.87 -17.95 1.12
CA VAL A 214 65.75 -17.98 2.59
C VAL A 214 64.31 -18.33 3.04
N GLY A 215 63.40 -18.42 2.13
CA GLY A 215 62.01 -18.76 2.41
C GLY A 215 61.12 -18.65 1.18
N THR A 216 59.81 -18.67 1.42
CA THR A 216 58.76 -18.35 0.43
C THR A 216 57.75 -17.40 1.06
N LYS A 217 57.07 -16.63 0.24
CA LYS A 217 55.91 -15.84 0.62
C LYS A 217 54.73 -16.28 -0.21
N THR A 218 53.57 -16.38 0.43
CA THR A 218 52.30 -16.67 -0.26
C THR A 218 51.84 -15.40 -0.97
N VAL A 219 51.63 -15.49 -2.25
CA VAL A 219 51.03 -14.41 -3.07
C VAL A 219 49.62 -14.79 -3.45
N THR A 220 48.66 -13.95 -3.09
CA THR A 220 47.24 -14.14 -3.45
C THR A 220 46.94 -13.31 -4.70
N VAL A 221 46.45 -13.98 -5.73
CA VAL A 221 45.90 -13.32 -6.91
C VAL A 221 44.38 -13.30 -6.77
N PRO A 222 43.76 -12.12 -6.70
CA PRO A 222 42.30 -11.99 -6.57
C PRO A 222 41.56 -12.52 -7.80
N GLU A 223 40.32 -12.92 -7.60
CA GLU A 223 39.43 -13.28 -8.71
C GLU A 223 39.24 -12.12 -9.71
N LYS A 224 39.06 -12.46 -10.97
CA LYS A 224 38.62 -11.52 -11.99
C LYS A 224 37.18 -11.87 -12.35
N PHE A 225 36.33 -10.86 -12.40
CA PHE A 225 34.92 -11.04 -12.73
C PHE A 225 34.40 -9.82 -13.51
N HIS A 226 33.28 -10.03 -14.19
CA HIS A 226 32.45 -8.98 -14.75
C HIS A 226 30.99 -9.21 -14.40
N TYR A 227 30.12 -8.23 -14.65
CA TYR A 227 28.66 -8.36 -14.46
C TYR A 227 28.00 -8.46 -15.81
N GLU A 228 27.16 -9.48 -15.97
CA GLU A 228 26.24 -9.61 -17.09
C GLU A 228 24.83 -9.23 -16.68
N THR A 229 24.09 -8.57 -17.58
CA THR A 229 22.68 -8.27 -17.37
C THR A 229 21.85 -9.45 -17.85
N LYS A 230 21.10 -10.07 -16.93
CA LYS A 230 20.15 -11.12 -17.25
C LYS A 230 18.73 -10.53 -17.20
N THR A 231 17.99 -10.65 -18.30
CA THR A 231 16.60 -10.18 -18.41
C THR A 231 15.67 -11.38 -18.29
N GLU A 232 14.75 -11.31 -17.34
CA GLU A 232 13.73 -12.34 -17.12
C GLU A 232 12.34 -11.73 -17.30
N VAL A 233 11.42 -12.45 -17.91
CA VAL A 233 10.01 -12.09 -17.99
C VAL A 233 9.39 -12.45 -16.64
N VAL A 234 8.92 -11.44 -15.91
CA VAL A 234 8.35 -11.60 -14.56
C VAL A 234 6.83 -11.46 -14.52
N GLY A 235 6.23 -11.15 -15.64
CA GLY A 235 4.80 -10.97 -15.75
C GLY A 235 4.39 -10.42 -17.11
N ARG A 236 3.12 -10.00 -17.20
CA ARG A 236 2.55 -9.34 -18.37
C ARG A 236 1.68 -8.16 -17.96
N LYS A 237 1.63 -7.13 -18.78
CA LYS A 237 0.83 -5.92 -18.59
C LYS A 237 -0.09 -5.71 -19.78
N CYS A 238 -1.36 -5.45 -19.53
CA CYS A 238 -2.29 -5.04 -20.58
C CYS A 238 -1.95 -3.63 -21.08
N THR A 239 -1.84 -3.49 -22.40
CA THR A 239 -1.51 -2.20 -23.04
C THR A 239 -2.62 -1.17 -22.98
N GLU A 240 -3.88 -1.61 -22.77
CA GLU A 240 -5.06 -0.73 -22.74
C GLU A 240 -5.46 -0.32 -21.32
N CYS A 241 -5.64 -1.28 -20.41
CA CYS A 241 -6.11 -0.98 -19.05
C CYS A 241 -4.99 -0.87 -18.02
N GLY A 242 -3.78 -1.31 -18.34
CA GLY A 242 -2.63 -1.27 -17.44
C GLY A 242 -2.61 -2.37 -16.38
N GLU A 243 -3.55 -3.32 -16.42
CA GLU A 243 -3.57 -4.48 -15.51
C GLU A 243 -2.28 -5.30 -15.66
N ILE A 244 -1.72 -5.72 -14.54
CA ILE A 244 -0.46 -6.48 -14.51
C ILE A 244 -0.72 -7.83 -13.83
N GLU A 245 -0.27 -8.89 -14.50
CA GLU A 245 -0.21 -10.24 -13.94
C GLU A 245 1.26 -10.64 -13.80
N TYR A 246 1.68 -11.05 -12.60
CA TYR A 246 3.01 -11.58 -12.31
C TYR A 246 2.99 -13.11 -12.31
N TYR A 247 4.10 -13.71 -12.72
CA TYR A 247 4.32 -15.17 -12.72
C TYR A 247 5.03 -15.63 -11.45
#